data_52420ccfefb44fb504600d6ddb2908dc
#
_entry.id   52420ccfefb44fb504600d6ddb2908dc
#
_cell.length_a   1.000
_cell.length_b   1.000
_cell.length_c   1.000
_cell.angle_alpha   90.00
_cell.angle_beta   90.00
_cell.angle_gamma   90.00
#
_symmetry.space_group_name_H-M   'P 1'
#
loop_
_entity.id
_entity.type
_entity.pdbx_description
1 polymer ?
#
loop_
_entity_poly.entity_id
_entity_poly.type
_entity_poly.pdbx_seq_one_letter_code
_entity_poly.pdbx_strand_id
1 'polypeptide(L)'
;MPLSRLNEEQYLAATANFGHNLIIASAGTGKTSTIVARISYLLSQGVSPQKIMLLTFTNKASKEMISRLGKYFDKNITGKILAGTFHSTAYTLLKSANKDVVLKQASELKTLLKSVYEKRTFRHLSDIKPYQSSYLYDIYSLFQNKAYDQDFYHWFCVNYEDQSIYAEIYEDILKEYSEEKKRFNYVDFNDLLLNLKTLLNEKKYEFDEILVDEYQDTNALQSSLIEAFESKSLFCVGDYDQSIYAFNGADINIIGGFKQRFKDAQIFSLNKNYRSSRSILALANKVILNNERLYPKELIVTRKDEFKAPSLLTFEELFDQYQNIAKMILTSGVSLEEIAVIFRNNSSADGIEVALREQGIASVRKGSGSFFESLEVKAFSAMLALVVNPKDIMAFIHLVQYTKGVGGVLAKEIFDALLKLGHGSLIRGFLEPDKSVNLQNHQKRNYQLGLFADLEELASANRFKFESEFNAHPILKLSKINDLCAKNLE
;
A
#
# COMPACT_ATOMS: atom_id res chain seq x y z
N MET A 1 -28.05 20.88 9.89
CA MET A 1 -27.33 19.66 10.30
C MET A 1 -27.27 18.67 9.14
N PRO A 2 -26.27 17.75 9.06
CA PRO A 2 -26.22 16.75 7.97
C PRO A 2 -27.47 15.91 7.84
N LEU A 3 -28.14 15.61 8.97
CA LEU A 3 -29.37 14.78 9.02
C LEU A 3 -30.54 15.35 8.22
N SER A 4 -30.70 16.69 8.14
CA SER A 4 -31.84 17.30 7.43
C SER A 4 -31.76 17.20 5.90
N ARG A 5 -30.64 16.75 5.34
CA ARG A 5 -30.41 16.60 3.89
C ARG A 5 -30.47 15.15 3.43
N LEU A 6 -30.73 14.21 4.34
CA LEU A 6 -30.78 12.80 4.07
C LEU A 6 -32.17 12.41 3.51
N ASN A 7 -32.18 11.42 2.63
CA ASN A 7 -33.41 10.70 2.33
C ASN A 7 -33.77 9.74 3.50
N GLU A 8 -34.93 9.15 3.46
CA GLU A 8 -35.45 8.27 4.49
C GLU A 8 -34.52 7.08 4.79
N GLU A 9 -34.02 6.39 3.73
CA GLU A 9 -33.10 5.25 3.86
C GLU A 9 -31.80 5.65 4.56
N GLN A 10 -31.20 6.77 4.14
CA GLN A 10 -29.98 7.32 4.72
C GLN A 10 -30.21 7.78 6.17
N TYR A 11 -31.38 8.38 6.45
CA TYR A 11 -31.73 8.85 7.78
C TYR A 11 -31.87 7.68 8.76
N LEU A 12 -32.62 6.64 8.37
CA LEU A 12 -32.77 5.43 9.18
C LEU A 12 -31.44 4.77 9.46
N ALA A 13 -30.57 4.63 8.45
CA ALA A 13 -29.23 4.09 8.64
C ALA A 13 -28.37 4.97 9.58
N ALA A 14 -28.35 6.28 9.38
CA ALA A 14 -27.53 7.20 10.16
C ALA A 14 -27.98 7.31 11.62
N THR A 15 -29.26 7.08 11.90
CA THR A 15 -29.85 7.14 13.27
C THR A 15 -30.09 5.76 13.89
N ALA A 16 -29.56 4.70 13.29
CA ALA A 16 -29.67 3.34 13.81
C ALA A 16 -29.19 3.23 15.27
N ASN A 17 -29.75 2.32 16.04
CA ASN A 17 -29.32 2.04 17.40
C ASN A 17 -27.87 1.52 17.43
N PHE A 18 -27.21 1.63 18.59
CA PHE A 18 -25.95 0.95 18.84
C PHE A 18 -26.08 -0.56 18.60
N GLY A 19 -25.03 -1.16 18.09
CA GLY A 19 -24.98 -2.57 17.71
C GLY A 19 -24.25 -2.75 16.40
N HIS A 20 -24.46 -3.88 15.72
CA HIS A 20 -23.78 -4.18 14.48
C HIS A 20 -24.67 -3.76 13.29
N ASN A 21 -24.26 -2.72 12.57
CA ASN A 21 -25.04 -2.14 11.46
C ASN A 21 -24.24 -2.28 10.15
N LEU A 22 -24.83 -2.93 9.15
CA LEU A 22 -24.29 -3.02 7.80
C LEU A 22 -25.15 -2.23 6.83
N ILE A 23 -24.52 -1.29 6.14
CA ILE A 23 -25.17 -0.44 5.14
C ILE A 23 -24.72 -0.86 3.76
N ILE A 24 -25.60 -1.49 3.02
CA ILE A 24 -25.38 -1.87 1.60
C ILE A 24 -25.72 -0.64 0.75
N ALA A 25 -24.68 -0.03 0.17
CA ALA A 25 -24.81 1.26 -0.48
C ALA A 25 -24.02 1.30 -1.79
N SER A 26 -24.67 1.26 -2.92
CA SER A 26 -24.02 1.32 -4.24
C SER A 26 -23.34 2.66 -4.51
N ALA A 27 -22.51 2.68 -5.56
CA ALA A 27 -21.90 3.92 -6.03
C ALA A 27 -22.97 5.00 -6.26
N GLY A 28 -22.74 6.20 -5.72
CA GLY A 28 -23.63 7.34 -5.92
C GLY A 28 -24.90 7.35 -5.07
N THR A 29 -25.07 6.43 -4.11
CA THR A 29 -26.21 6.41 -3.18
C THR A 29 -25.98 7.24 -1.90
N GLY A 30 -24.81 7.88 -1.77
CA GLY A 30 -24.51 8.76 -0.65
C GLY A 30 -23.87 8.09 0.56
N LYS A 31 -23.07 7.00 0.37
CA LYS A 31 -22.25 6.34 1.41
C LYS A 31 -21.59 7.35 2.36
N THR A 32 -20.74 8.21 1.79
CA THR A 32 -20.00 9.24 2.56
C THR A 32 -20.92 10.18 3.36
N SER A 33 -22.06 10.58 2.76
CA SER A 33 -23.03 11.47 3.44
C SER A 33 -23.68 10.77 4.62
N THR A 34 -23.96 9.47 4.49
CA THR A 34 -24.54 8.65 5.57
C THR A 34 -23.54 8.46 6.73
N ILE A 35 -22.26 8.19 6.42
CA ILE A 35 -21.19 8.10 7.45
C ILE A 35 -21.03 9.43 8.20
N VAL A 36 -20.94 10.55 7.47
CA VAL A 36 -20.82 11.90 8.07
C VAL A 36 -22.03 12.21 8.95
N ALA A 37 -23.24 11.84 8.47
CA ALA A 37 -24.47 12.02 9.25
C ALA A 37 -24.51 11.12 10.49
N ARG A 38 -24.04 9.87 10.41
CA ARG A 38 -23.91 8.97 11.57
C ARG A 38 -23.03 9.58 12.65
N ILE A 39 -21.82 10.04 12.29
CA ILE A 39 -20.91 10.69 13.23
C ILE A 39 -21.56 11.96 13.82
N SER A 40 -22.24 12.77 13.00
CA SER A 40 -22.96 13.96 13.48
C SER A 40 -24.07 13.59 14.46
N TYR A 41 -24.80 12.52 14.22
CA TYR A 41 -25.82 11.99 15.12
C TYR A 41 -25.21 11.58 16.45
N LEU A 42 -24.15 10.78 16.43
CA LEU A 42 -23.46 10.34 17.65
C LEU A 42 -22.97 11.52 18.51
N LEU A 43 -22.31 12.50 17.88
CA LEU A 43 -21.87 13.71 18.58
C LEU A 43 -23.02 14.51 19.17
N SER A 44 -24.18 14.58 18.47
CA SER A 44 -25.40 15.25 18.98
C SER A 44 -26.05 14.49 20.14
N GLN A 45 -25.84 13.16 20.23
CA GLN A 45 -26.28 12.33 21.36
C GLN A 45 -25.28 12.35 22.54
N GLY A 46 -24.21 13.16 22.47
CA GLY A 46 -23.24 13.31 23.53
C GLY A 46 -22.12 12.26 23.54
N VAL A 47 -21.98 11.47 22.48
CA VAL A 47 -20.86 10.52 22.34
C VAL A 47 -19.54 11.30 22.25
N SER A 48 -18.57 10.93 23.08
CA SER A 48 -17.26 11.57 23.09
C SER A 48 -16.51 11.34 21.75
N PRO A 49 -15.98 12.40 21.10
CA PRO A 49 -15.30 12.25 19.82
C PRO A 49 -14.08 11.32 19.88
N GLN A 50 -13.40 11.19 21.02
CA GLN A 50 -12.30 10.23 21.20
C GLN A 50 -12.76 8.77 21.24
N LYS A 51 -14.05 8.52 21.45
CA LYS A 51 -14.66 7.19 21.44
C LYS A 51 -15.26 6.82 20.07
N ILE A 52 -14.99 7.63 19.05
CA ILE A 52 -15.41 7.38 17.67
C ILE A 52 -14.16 7.11 16.82
N MET A 53 -14.16 5.96 16.13
CA MET A 53 -13.12 5.60 15.14
C MET A 53 -13.75 5.56 13.76
N LEU A 54 -13.07 6.14 12.77
CA LEU A 54 -13.44 6.10 11.35
C LEU A 54 -12.30 5.47 10.53
N LEU A 55 -12.54 4.27 10.02
CA LEU A 55 -11.63 3.54 9.15
C LEU A 55 -12.08 3.67 7.70
N THR A 56 -11.16 4.07 6.81
CA THR A 56 -11.41 4.27 5.39
C THR A 56 -10.33 3.60 4.54
N PHE A 57 -10.63 3.35 3.27
CA PHE A 57 -9.66 2.76 2.36
C PHE A 57 -8.53 3.74 1.96
N THR A 58 -8.80 5.05 1.92
CA THR A 58 -7.81 6.07 1.56
C THR A 58 -7.77 7.21 2.56
N ASN A 59 -6.57 7.75 2.81
CA ASN A 59 -6.39 8.93 3.66
C ASN A 59 -7.14 10.17 3.13
N LYS A 60 -7.37 10.25 1.81
CA LYS A 60 -8.15 11.31 1.21
C LYS A 60 -9.61 11.24 1.64
N ALA A 61 -10.20 10.04 1.66
CA ALA A 61 -11.60 9.84 2.07
C ALA A 61 -11.80 10.23 3.54
N SER A 62 -10.93 9.79 4.46
CA SER A 62 -11.04 10.17 5.87
C SER A 62 -10.93 11.68 6.09
N LYS A 63 -9.94 12.33 5.44
CA LYS A 63 -9.77 13.79 5.51
C LYS A 63 -10.99 14.54 4.96
N GLU A 64 -11.58 14.08 3.87
CA GLU A 64 -12.79 14.65 3.29
C GLU A 64 -13.97 14.54 4.25
N MET A 65 -14.19 13.38 4.87
CA MET A 65 -15.28 13.16 5.83
C MET A 65 -15.13 14.05 7.06
N ILE A 66 -13.92 14.14 7.62
CA ILE A 66 -13.63 15.05 8.75
C ILE A 66 -13.81 16.51 8.34
N SER A 67 -13.38 16.91 7.14
CA SER A 67 -13.61 18.26 6.64
C SER A 67 -15.10 18.61 6.48
N ARG A 68 -15.92 17.63 6.03
CA ARG A 68 -17.39 17.80 5.93
C ARG A 68 -18.02 17.95 7.31
N LEU A 69 -17.56 17.20 8.33
CA LEU A 69 -17.98 17.36 9.73
C LEU A 69 -17.59 18.72 10.28
N GLY A 70 -16.42 19.24 9.93
CA GLY A 70 -15.93 20.57 10.36
C GLY A 70 -16.78 21.76 9.87
N LYS A 71 -17.75 21.53 8.96
CA LYS A 71 -18.76 22.54 8.60
C LYS A 71 -19.88 22.69 9.66
N TYR A 72 -19.99 21.74 10.59
CA TYR A 72 -21.07 21.65 11.57
C TYR A 72 -20.57 21.62 13.03
N PHE A 73 -19.34 21.17 13.23
CA PHE A 73 -18.70 21.03 14.54
C PHE A 73 -17.35 21.72 14.55
N ASP A 74 -16.95 22.21 15.72
CA ASP A 74 -15.63 22.82 15.90
C ASP A 74 -14.49 21.86 15.54
N LYS A 75 -13.39 22.40 15.02
CA LYS A 75 -12.19 21.62 14.66
C LYS A 75 -11.58 20.90 15.87
N ASN A 76 -11.72 21.47 17.08
CA ASN A 76 -11.27 20.82 18.31
C ASN A 76 -12.09 19.56 18.64
N ILE A 77 -13.32 19.46 18.17
CA ILE A 77 -14.17 18.27 18.33
C ILE A 77 -13.81 17.25 17.25
N THR A 78 -13.84 17.68 15.98
CA THR A 78 -13.60 16.77 14.85
C THR A 78 -12.17 16.23 14.80
N GLY A 79 -11.19 17.00 15.27
CA GLY A 79 -9.79 16.59 15.37
C GLY A 79 -9.48 15.54 16.45
N LYS A 80 -10.43 15.26 17.35
CA LYS A 80 -10.32 14.22 18.37
C LYS A 80 -10.85 12.87 17.91
N ILE A 81 -11.55 12.81 16.78
CA ILE A 81 -12.01 11.56 16.17
C ILE A 81 -10.80 10.84 15.61
N LEU A 82 -10.62 9.56 15.93
CA LEU A 82 -9.56 8.75 15.33
C LEU A 82 -9.98 8.36 13.91
N ALA A 83 -9.52 9.11 12.91
CA ALA A 83 -9.91 8.92 11.52
C ALA A 83 -8.69 8.69 10.62
N GLY A 84 -8.73 7.62 9.82
CA GLY A 84 -7.63 7.28 8.91
C GLY A 84 -7.87 5.98 8.17
N THR A 85 -6.82 5.50 7.47
CA THR A 85 -6.79 4.13 6.96
C THR A 85 -6.38 3.17 8.06
N PHE A 86 -6.61 1.86 7.87
CA PHE A 86 -6.11 0.84 8.81
C PHE A 86 -4.62 1.04 9.13
N HIS A 87 -3.79 1.26 8.11
CA HIS A 87 -2.35 1.44 8.27
C HIS A 87 -1.98 2.74 9.00
N SER A 88 -2.63 3.87 8.67
CA SER A 88 -2.35 5.14 9.35
C SER A 88 -2.81 5.12 10.81
N THR A 89 -3.92 4.45 11.09
CA THR A 89 -4.43 4.23 12.46
C THR A 89 -3.47 3.32 13.24
N ALA A 90 -3.02 2.22 12.63
CA ALA A 90 -2.03 1.32 13.22
C ALA A 90 -0.72 2.06 13.57
N TYR A 91 -0.18 2.83 12.64
CA TYR A 91 1.01 3.63 12.86
C TYR A 91 0.84 4.63 14.03
N THR A 92 -0.31 5.32 14.06
CA THR A 92 -0.62 6.29 15.12
C THR A 92 -0.70 5.62 16.50
N LEU A 93 -1.37 4.47 16.61
CA LEU A 93 -1.51 3.74 17.86
C LEU A 93 -0.19 3.13 18.34
N LEU A 94 0.60 2.53 17.42
CA LEU A 94 1.93 1.99 17.74
C LEU A 94 2.86 3.10 18.24
N LYS A 95 2.91 4.24 17.57
CA LYS A 95 3.70 5.39 17.99
C LYS A 95 3.28 5.91 19.36
N SER A 96 1.96 5.98 19.64
CA SER A 96 1.46 6.40 20.95
C SER A 96 1.82 5.41 22.07
N ALA A 97 2.10 4.15 21.73
CA ALA A 97 2.56 3.12 22.65
C ALA A 97 4.11 3.04 22.75
N ASN A 98 4.83 4.04 22.24
CA ASN A 98 6.29 4.08 22.18
C ASN A 98 6.94 2.86 21.47
N LYS A 99 6.22 2.27 20.52
CA LYS A 99 6.75 1.22 19.64
C LYS A 99 7.22 1.88 18.35
N ASP A 100 8.46 2.38 18.36
CA ASP A 100 9.07 2.98 17.16
C ASP A 100 9.36 1.90 16.12
N VAL A 101 8.96 2.18 14.88
CA VAL A 101 9.16 1.30 13.73
C VAL A 101 9.63 2.10 12.52
N VAL A 102 10.47 1.51 11.69
CA VAL A 102 10.94 2.10 10.44
C VAL A 102 10.14 1.53 9.28
N LEU A 103 9.15 2.30 8.83
CA LEU A 103 8.32 1.89 7.69
C LEU A 103 9.12 1.94 6.40
N LYS A 104 9.17 0.81 5.70
CA LYS A 104 9.85 0.65 4.41
C LYS A 104 8.86 0.37 3.29
N GLN A 105 9.18 0.86 2.09
CA GLN A 105 8.38 0.62 0.89
C GLN A 105 8.57 -0.81 0.38
N ALA A 106 7.56 -1.35 -0.28
CA ALA A 106 7.60 -2.71 -0.85
C ALA A 106 8.81 -2.90 -1.80
N SER A 107 9.18 -1.88 -2.56
CA SER A 107 10.34 -1.94 -3.46
C SER A 107 11.66 -2.15 -2.71
N GLU A 108 11.83 -1.53 -1.54
CA GLU A 108 13.00 -1.68 -0.68
C GLU A 108 13.02 -3.09 -0.07
N LEU A 109 11.90 -3.54 0.47
CA LEU A 109 11.80 -4.84 1.11
C LEU A 109 11.88 -6.01 0.13
N LYS A 110 11.40 -5.84 -1.12
CA LYS A 110 11.68 -6.80 -2.21
C LYS A 110 13.18 -6.95 -2.48
N THR A 111 13.95 -5.86 -2.37
CA THR A 111 15.41 -5.91 -2.50
C THR A 111 16.06 -6.66 -1.31
N LEU A 112 15.56 -6.44 -0.09
CA LEU A 112 16.01 -7.19 1.08
C LEU A 112 15.69 -8.69 0.93
N LEU A 113 14.44 -9.03 0.57
CA LEU A 113 14.06 -10.44 0.32
C LEU A 113 14.92 -11.06 -0.79
N LYS A 114 15.19 -10.33 -1.87
CA LYS A 114 16.07 -10.79 -2.94
C LYS A 114 17.46 -11.15 -2.42
N SER A 115 18.03 -10.34 -1.52
CA SER A 115 19.36 -10.61 -0.93
C SER A 115 19.39 -11.89 -0.08
N VAL A 116 18.28 -12.26 0.54
CA VAL A 116 18.13 -13.54 1.27
C VAL A 116 17.91 -14.69 0.29
N TYR A 117 17.03 -14.48 -0.69
CA TYR A 117 16.67 -15.48 -1.71
C TYR A 117 17.90 -15.96 -2.51
N GLU A 118 18.76 -15.04 -2.96
CA GLU A 118 19.93 -15.36 -3.78
C GLU A 118 21.00 -16.16 -3.03
N LYS A 119 20.92 -16.29 -1.71
CA LYS A 119 21.77 -17.19 -0.92
C LYS A 119 21.35 -18.67 -1.04
N ARG A 120 20.20 -18.96 -1.60
CA ARG A 120 19.66 -20.32 -1.72
C ARG A 120 19.96 -20.91 -3.08
N THR A 121 20.21 -22.23 -3.10
CA THR A 121 20.35 -23.01 -4.32
C THR A 121 19.13 -23.89 -4.49
N PHE A 122 18.37 -23.64 -5.54
CA PHE A 122 17.20 -24.44 -5.88
C PHE A 122 17.65 -25.69 -6.66
N ARG A 123 17.18 -26.86 -6.27
CA ARG A 123 17.34 -28.06 -7.09
C ARG A 123 16.43 -27.91 -8.31
N HIS A 124 17.02 -27.83 -9.49
CA HIS A 124 16.26 -27.82 -10.74
C HIS A 124 15.60 -29.21 -10.94
N LEU A 125 14.30 -29.29 -10.77
CA LEU A 125 13.49 -30.33 -11.39
C LEU A 125 13.19 -29.82 -12.79
N SER A 126 13.32 -30.67 -13.80
CA SER A 126 13.43 -30.29 -15.23
C SER A 126 12.31 -29.39 -15.75
N ASP A 127 11.14 -29.38 -15.13
CA ASP A 127 9.94 -28.76 -15.69
C ASP A 127 9.32 -27.65 -14.80
N ILE A 128 9.71 -27.51 -13.52
CA ILE A 128 9.14 -26.52 -12.62
C ILE A 128 10.22 -25.53 -12.17
N LYS A 129 10.07 -24.26 -12.59
CA LYS A 129 10.98 -23.19 -12.17
C LYS A 129 10.48 -22.57 -10.85
N PRO A 130 11.40 -22.30 -9.90
CA PRO A 130 11.02 -21.60 -8.67
C PRO A 130 10.53 -20.19 -8.98
N TYR A 131 9.63 -19.67 -8.17
CA TYR A 131 9.19 -18.28 -8.26
C TYR A 131 10.34 -17.32 -8.01
N GLN A 132 10.32 -16.19 -8.69
CA GLN A 132 11.27 -15.12 -8.44
C GLN A 132 11.00 -14.47 -7.07
N SER A 133 12.04 -13.93 -6.45
CA SER A 133 11.97 -13.29 -5.13
C SER A 133 10.90 -12.18 -5.03
N SER A 134 10.72 -11.40 -6.10
CA SER A 134 9.69 -10.35 -6.13
C SER A 134 8.27 -10.92 -6.06
N TYR A 135 8.04 -12.05 -6.73
CA TYR A 135 6.75 -12.71 -6.72
C TYR A 135 6.52 -13.45 -5.39
N LEU A 136 7.56 -14.06 -4.82
CA LEU A 136 7.49 -14.66 -3.48
C LEU A 136 7.14 -13.60 -2.41
N TYR A 137 7.64 -12.38 -2.53
CA TYR A 137 7.24 -11.27 -1.66
C TYR A 137 5.74 -10.97 -1.78
N ASP A 138 5.20 -10.93 -3.00
CA ASP A 138 3.78 -10.65 -3.23
C ASP A 138 2.89 -11.79 -2.68
N ILE A 139 3.32 -13.05 -2.83
CA ILE A 139 2.65 -14.22 -2.22
C ILE A 139 2.68 -14.13 -0.68
N TYR A 140 3.82 -13.77 -0.10
CA TYR A 140 3.93 -13.62 1.35
C TYR A 140 3.04 -12.50 1.88
N SER A 141 2.99 -11.38 1.18
CA SER A 141 2.06 -10.29 1.51
C SER A 141 0.59 -10.73 1.43
N LEU A 142 0.23 -11.52 0.41
CA LEU A 142 -1.10 -12.10 0.27
C LEU A 142 -1.43 -13.09 1.42
N PHE A 143 -0.48 -13.93 1.79
CA PHE A 143 -0.60 -14.83 2.95
C PHE A 143 -0.88 -14.05 4.23
N GLN A 144 -0.10 -13.02 4.53
CA GLN A 144 -0.30 -12.18 5.71
C GLN A 144 -1.69 -11.51 5.72
N ASN A 145 -2.24 -11.15 4.57
CA ASN A 145 -3.56 -10.54 4.45
C ASN A 145 -4.72 -11.53 4.60
N LYS A 146 -4.55 -12.78 4.15
CA LYS A 146 -5.63 -13.79 4.08
C LYS A 146 -5.56 -14.83 5.19
N ALA A 147 -4.36 -15.21 5.59
CA ALA A 147 -4.11 -16.39 6.41
C ALA A 147 -3.03 -16.15 7.48
N TYR A 148 -2.96 -14.94 8.03
CA TYR A 148 -1.94 -14.49 8.98
C TYR A 148 -1.81 -15.36 10.25
N ASP A 149 -2.83 -16.13 10.58
CA ASP A 149 -2.95 -17.02 11.74
C ASP A 149 -2.69 -18.50 11.40
N GLN A 150 -2.35 -18.79 10.15
CA GLN A 150 -2.06 -20.12 9.66
C GLN A 150 -0.54 -20.35 9.52
N ASP A 151 -0.16 -21.59 9.29
CA ASP A 151 1.19 -21.97 8.91
C ASP A 151 1.42 -21.68 7.42
N PHE A 152 2.54 -20.99 7.09
CA PHE A 152 2.82 -20.59 5.71
C PHE A 152 3.04 -21.80 4.80
N TYR A 153 3.78 -22.81 5.26
CA TYR A 153 4.06 -24.00 4.47
C TYR A 153 2.76 -24.70 4.05
N HIS A 154 1.88 -24.95 5.02
CA HIS A 154 0.61 -25.60 4.76
C HIS A 154 -0.28 -24.78 3.82
N TRP A 155 -0.45 -23.50 4.12
CA TRP A 155 -1.24 -22.58 3.27
C TRP A 155 -0.69 -22.52 1.85
N PHE A 156 0.65 -22.46 1.69
CA PHE A 156 1.30 -22.39 0.38
C PHE A 156 1.05 -23.67 -0.41
N CYS A 157 1.24 -24.85 0.18
CA CYS A 157 1.01 -26.13 -0.49
C CYS A 157 -0.44 -26.29 -0.99
N VAL A 158 -1.42 -25.79 -0.24
CA VAL A 158 -2.84 -25.87 -0.64
C VAL A 158 -3.17 -24.89 -1.79
N ASN A 159 -2.57 -23.69 -1.79
CA ASN A 159 -2.93 -22.66 -2.76
C ASN A 159 -2.02 -22.64 -4.01
N TYR A 160 -0.86 -23.29 -3.96
CA TYR A 160 0.15 -23.34 -5.03
C TYR A 160 0.72 -24.76 -5.16
N GLU A 161 -0.16 -25.71 -5.47
CA GLU A 161 0.16 -27.15 -5.49
C GLU A 161 1.33 -27.48 -6.43
N ASP A 162 1.39 -26.86 -7.61
CA ASP A 162 2.46 -27.02 -8.60
C ASP A 162 3.84 -26.55 -8.10
N GLN A 163 3.89 -25.72 -7.09
CA GLN A 163 5.12 -25.18 -6.48
C GLN A 163 5.40 -25.75 -5.08
N SER A 164 4.59 -26.67 -4.61
CA SER A 164 4.69 -27.25 -3.26
C SER A 164 6.07 -27.86 -2.95
N ILE A 165 6.78 -28.35 -3.97
CA ILE A 165 8.15 -28.87 -3.86
C ILE A 165 9.17 -27.82 -3.34
N TYR A 166 8.87 -26.52 -3.49
CA TYR A 166 9.71 -25.42 -3.01
C TYR A 166 9.21 -24.82 -1.71
N ALA A 167 8.09 -25.29 -1.14
CA ALA A 167 7.43 -24.69 0.01
C ALA A 167 8.37 -24.56 1.22
N GLU A 168 9.15 -25.61 1.53
CA GLU A 168 10.10 -25.64 2.64
C GLU A 168 11.21 -24.58 2.46
N ILE A 169 11.76 -24.48 1.25
CA ILE A 169 12.82 -23.50 0.96
C ILE A 169 12.28 -22.06 0.96
N TYR A 170 11.04 -21.85 0.52
CA TYR A 170 10.39 -20.55 0.59
C TYR A 170 10.12 -20.15 2.04
N GLU A 171 9.64 -21.07 2.86
CA GLU A 171 9.43 -20.82 4.29
C GLU A 171 10.74 -20.45 5.00
N ASP A 172 11.84 -21.17 4.73
CA ASP A 172 13.16 -20.85 5.27
C ASP A 172 13.67 -19.47 4.83
N ILE A 173 13.46 -19.10 3.56
CA ILE A 173 13.77 -17.75 3.05
C ILE A 173 12.96 -16.70 3.79
N LEU A 174 11.66 -16.92 4.00
CA LEU A 174 10.77 -15.95 4.65
C LEU A 174 11.07 -15.82 6.16
N LYS A 175 11.52 -16.90 6.82
CA LYS A 175 12.00 -16.84 8.21
C LYS A 175 13.24 -15.96 8.31
N GLU A 176 14.28 -16.21 7.50
CA GLU A 176 15.50 -15.38 7.48
C GLU A 176 15.17 -13.92 7.12
N TYR A 177 14.30 -13.70 6.14
CA TYR A 177 13.85 -12.36 5.77
C TYR A 177 13.16 -11.63 6.94
N SER A 178 12.33 -12.34 7.70
CA SER A 178 11.65 -11.76 8.87
C SER A 178 12.63 -11.42 10.00
N GLU A 179 13.69 -12.24 10.19
CA GLU A 179 14.77 -11.97 11.14
C GLU A 179 15.58 -10.74 10.73
N GLU A 180 15.91 -10.60 9.45
CA GLU A 180 16.60 -9.42 8.94
C GLU A 180 15.74 -8.15 9.09
N LYS A 181 14.44 -8.19 8.83
CA LYS A 181 13.54 -7.05 9.12
C LYS A 181 13.59 -6.66 10.60
N LYS A 182 13.52 -7.63 11.51
CA LYS A 182 13.60 -7.39 12.97
C LYS A 182 14.93 -6.79 13.37
N ARG A 183 16.04 -7.27 12.81
CA ARG A 183 17.41 -6.77 13.09
C ARG A 183 17.54 -5.27 12.82
N PHE A 184 16.86 -4.78 11.77
CA PHE A 184 16.90 -3.37 11.38
C PHE A 184 15.66 -2.57 11.81
N ASN A 185 14.76 -3.18 12.58
CA ASN A 185 13.48 -2.61 12.98
C ASN A 185 12.61 -2.14 11.79
N TYR A 186 12.73 -2.83 10.65
CA TYR A 186 11.97 -2.55 9.45
C TYR A 186 10.59 -3.20 9.50
N VAL A 187 9.59 -2.43 9.08
CA VAL A 187 8.22 -2.91 8.92
C VAL A 187 7.67 -2.53 7.56
N ASP A 188 6.86 -3.39 6.98
CA ASP A 188 5.98 -3.07 5.87
C ASP A 188 4.57 -2.71 6.36
N PHE A 189 3.66 -2.49 5.42
CA PHE A 189 2.27 -2.17 5.75
C PHE A 189 1.56 -3.33 6.48
N ASN A 190 1.83 -4.58 6.11
CA ASN A 190 1.23 -5.73 6.80
C ASN A 190 1.79 -5.88 8.21
N ASP A 191 3.10 -5.69 8.39
CA ASP A 191 3.71 -5.71 9.72
C ASP A 191 3.11 -4.66 10.67
N LEU A 192 2.74 -3.47 10.15
CA LEU A 192 2.04 -2.46 10.96
C LEU A 192 0.73 -3.02 11.53
N LEU A 193 -0.03 -3.74 10.71
CA LEU A 193 -1.31 -4.32 11.13
C LEU A 193 -1.08 -5.50 12.11
N LEU A 194 -0.11 -6.36 11.85
CA LEU A 194 0.25 -7.47 12.74
C LEU A 194 0.78 -6.96 14.09
N ASN A 195 1.61 -5.93 14.08
CA ASN A 195 2.11 -5.29 15.31
C ASN A 195 0.97 -4.61 16.09
N LEU A 196 0.01 -3.96 15.39
CA LEU A 196 -1.18 -3.44 16.03
C LEU A 196 -1.99 -4.56 16.67
N LYS A 197 -2.18 -5.68 15.99
CA LYS A 197 -2.90 -6.84 16.55
C LYS A 197 -2.23 -7.33 17.82
N THR A 198 -0.91 -7.43 17.84
CA THR A 198 -0.14 -7.78 19.03
C THR A 198 -0.36 -6.75 20.15
N LEU A 199 -0.32 -5.45 19.82
CA LEU A 199 -0.58 -4.39 20.79
C LEU A 199 -1.99 -4.46 21.38
N LEU A 200 -3.01 -4.79 20.58
CA LEU A 200 -4.39 -4.93 21.04
C LEU A 200 -4.59 -6.11 22.01
N ASN A 201 -3.76 -7.14 21.92
CA ASN A 201 -3.74 -8.22 22.90
C ASN A 201 -3.12 -7.78 24.24
N GLU A 202 -2.18 -6.82 24.22
CA GLU A 202 -1.51 -6.30 25.42
C GLU A 202 -2.30 -5.16 26.07
N LYS A 203 -2.96 -4.33 25.26
CA LYS A 203 -3.65 -3.12 25.68
C LYS A 203 -5.00 -2.97 25.00
N LYS A 204 -6.03 -2.81 25.81
CA LYS A 204 -7.38 -2.59 25.32
C LYS A 204 -7.60 -1.15 24.88
N TYR A 205 -8.22 -1.00 23.73
CA TYR A 205 -8.67 0.27 23.18
C TYR A 205 -10.18 0.22 23.00
N GLU A 206 -10.89 1.04 23.74
CA GLU A 206 -12.35 1.06 23.79
C GLU A 206 -12.93 2.18 22.93
N PHE A 207 -13.90 1.85 22.10
CA PHE A 207 -14.67 2.80 21.30
C PHE A 207 -16.16 2.63 21.54
N ASP A 208 -16.92 3.73 21.50
CA ASP A 208 -18.37 3.65 21.50
C ASP A 208 -18.88 3.25 20.10
N GLU A 209 -18.19 3.70 19.03
CA GLU A 209 -18.50 3.32 17.67
C GLU A 209 -17.26 3.22 16.79
N ILE A 210 -17.18 2.16 16.00
CA ILE A 210 -16.22 2.00 14.90
C ILE A 210 -16.99 2.06 13.59
N LEU A 211 -16.65 3.04 12.73
CA LEU A 211 -17.21 3.17 11.40
C LEU A 211 -16.19 2.68 10.37
N VAL A 212 -16.62 1.85 9.42
CA VAL A 212 -15.77 1.30 8.37
C VAL A 212 -16.37 1.61 7.00
N ASP A 213 -15.65 2.37 6.19
CA ASP A 213 -16.01 2.66 4.79
C ASP A 213 -15.39 1.63 3.85
N GLU A 214 -16.05 1.37 2.72
CA GLU A 214 -15.66 0.37 1.71
C GLU A 214 -15.41 -1.03 2.34
N TYR A 215 -16.33 -1.47 3.19
CA TYR A 215 -16.20 -2.71 3.97
C TYR A 215 -16.03 -3.97 3.11
N GLN A 216 -16.47 -3.96 1.85
CA GLN A 216 -16.27 -5.05 0.88
C GLN A 216 -14.80 -5.28 0.49
N ASP A 217 -13.93 -4.29 0.73
CA ASP A 217 -12.50 -4.36 0.39
C ASP A 217 -11.62 -4.77 1.59
N THR A 218 -12.27 -5.16 2.70
CA THR A 218 -11.59 -5.61 3.92
C THR A 218 -11.02 -7.02 3.73
N ASN A 219 -9.81 -7.25 4.20
CA ASN A 219 -9.17 -8.57 4.25
C ASN A 219 -9.29 -9.23 5.63
N ALA A 220 -8.88 -10.50 5.77
CA ALA A 220 -8.99 -11.24 7.02
C ALA A 220 -8.22 -10.58 8.17
N LEU A 221 -7.00 -10.08 7.93
CA LEU A 221 -6.20 -9.37 8.94
C LEU A 221 -6.90 -8.09 9.42
N GLN A 222 -7.43 -7.28 8.50
CA GLN A 222 -8.16 -6.07 8.84
C GLN A 222 -9.47 -6.37 9.60
N SER A 223 -10.21 -7.40 9.19
CA SER A 223 -11.41 -7.85 9.90
C SER A 223 -11.08 -8.26 11.33
N SER A 224 -9.98 -9.00 11.52
CA SER A 224 -9.55 -9.43 12.85
C SER A 224 -9.13 -8.25 13.75
N LEU A 225 -8.64 -7.16 13.18
CA LEU A 225 -8.33 -5.93 13.93
C LEU A 225 -9.61 -5.22 14.38
N ILE A 226 -10.63 -5.13 13.51
CA ILE A 226 -11.93 -4.55 13.88
C ILE A 226 -12.50 -5.31 15.07
N GLU A 227 -12.42 -6.64 15.08
CA GLU A 227 -12.92 -7.48 16.16
C GLU A 227 -12.07 -7.39 17.44
N ALA A 228 -10.75 -7.12 17.32
CA ALA A 228 -9.84 -6.97 18.45
C ALA A 228 -10.00 -5.63 19.18
N PHE A 229 -10.56 -4.62 18.54
CA PHE A 229 -10.96 -3.39 19.23
C PHE A 229 -12.22 -3.63 20.06
N GLU A 230 -12.24 -3.16 21.29
CA GLU A 230 -13.45 -3.18 22.10
C GLU A 230 -14.39 -2.06 21.65
N SER A 231 -15.49 -2.41 20.96
CA SER A 231 -16.49 -1.43 20.53
C SER A 231 -17.90 -1.83 20.95
N LYS A 232 -18.71 -0.83 21.33
CA LYS A 232 -20.13 -1.04 21.64
C LYS A 232 -20.97 -1.15 20.38
N SER A 233 -20.49 -0.57 19.28
CA SER A 233 -21.19 -0.50 18.01
C SER A 233 -20.21 -0.54 16.83
N LEU A 234 -20.62 -1.22 15.78
CA LEU A 234 -19.90 -1.32 14.50
C LEU A 234 -20.83 -0.86 13.38
N PHE A 235 -20.40 0.14 12.61
CA PHE A 235 -21.16 0.71 11.50
C PHE A 235 -20.36 0.55 10.20
N CYS A 236 -20.64 -0.52 9.46
CA CYS A 236 -19.96 -0.85 8.21
C CYS A 236 -20.76 -0.37 7.00
N VAL A 237 -20.10 0.30 6.08
CA VAL A 237 -20.68 0.74 4.82
C VAL A 237 -19.91 0.13 3.66
N GLY A 238 -20.61 -0.52 2.73
CA GLY A 238 -19.96 -1.18 1.61
C GLY A 238 -20.90 -1.46 0.45
N ASP A 239 -20.30 -1.86 -0.66
CA ASP A 239 -21.00 -2.31 -1.86
C ASP A 239 -20.44 -3.64 -2.33
N TYR A 240 -21.17 -4.70 -2.11
CA TYR A 240 -20.80 -6.04 -2.53
C TYR A 240 -20.44 -6.14 -4.02
N ASP A 241 -21.17 -5.40 -4.87
CA ASP A 241 -20.95 -5.38 -6.32
C ASP A 241 -19.67 -4.60 -6.73
N GLN A 242 -19.00 -3.92 -5.80
CA GLN A 242 -17.76 -3.14 -6.03
C GLN A 242 -16.51 -3.80 -5.45
N SER A 243 -16.56 -5.05 -4.98
CA SER A 243 -15.41 -5.77 -4.46
C SER A 243 -14.46 -6.16 -5.61
N ILE A 244 -13.42 -5.36 -5.85
CA ILE A 244 -12.45 -5.56 -6.93
C ILE A 244 -11.01 -5.70 -6.44
N TYR A 245 -10.79 -5.78 -5.11
CA TYR A 245 -9.46 -5.86 -4.49
C TYR A 245 -9.09 -7.26 -3.99
N ALA A 246 -9.72 -8.33 -4.51
CA ALA A 246 -9.40 -9.71 -4.13
C ALA A 246 -7.93 -10.08 -4.36
N PHE A 247 -7.27 -9.47 -5.36
CA PHE A 247 -5.84 -9.66 -5.62
C PHE A 247 -4.93 -9.10 -4.50
N ASN A 248 -5.42 -8.15 -3.69
CA ASN A 248 -4.74 -7.63 -2.49
C ASN A 248 -5.19 -8.34 -1.20
N GLY A 249 -5.96 -9.42 -1.31
CA GLY A 249 -6.41 -10.20 -0.17
C GLY A 249 -7.79 -9.82 0.36
N ALA A 250 -8.51 -8.85 -0.22
CA ALA A 250 -9.88 -8.58 0.16
C ALA A 250 -10.73 -9.84 0.01
N ASP A 251 -11.61 -10.07 0.99
CA ASP A 251 -12.49 -11.23 1.02
C ASP A 251 -13.96 -10.80 1.09
N ILE A 252 -14.66 -11.03 -0.01
CA ILE A 252 -16.08 -10.70 -0.15
C ILE A 252 -16.98 -11.43 0.87
N ASN A 253 -16.51 -12.58 1.41
CA ASN A 253 -17.24 -13.30 2.44
C ASN A 253 -17.31 -12.53 3.76
N ILE A 254 -16.43 -11.55 3.97
CA ILE A 254 -16.45 -10.70 5.16
C ILE A 254 -17.72 -9.86 5.19
N ILE A 255 -18.07 -9.19 4.10
CA ILE A 255 -19.32 -8.45 4.01
C ILE A 255 -20.51 -9.39 3.82
N GLY A 256 -20.35 -10.46 3.04
CA GLY A 256 -21.40 -11.46 2.82
C GLY A 256 -21.81 -12.20 4.08
N GLY A 257 -20.84 -12.55 4.92
CA GLY A 257 -21.03 -13.26 6.19
C GLY A 257 -21.35 -12.38 7.40
N PHE A 258 -21.60 -11.07 7.21
CA PHE A 258 -21.77 -10.13 8.32
C PHE A 258 -22.86 -10.56 9.30
N LYS A 259 -24.04 -10.98 8.79
CA LYS A 259 -25.16 -11.40 9.63
C LYS A 259 -24.93 -12.72 10.35
N GLN A 260 -24.16 -13.64 9.76
CA GLN A 260 -23.78 -14.91 10.41
C GLN A 260 -22.80 -14.66 11.58
N ARG A 261 -21.90 -13.70 11.40
CA ARG A 261 -20.90 -13.33 12.40
C ARG A 261 -21.49 -12.50 13.55
N PHE A 262 -22.42 -11.60 13.22
CA PHE A 262 -23.09 -10.73 14.16
C PHE A 262 -24.60 -11.03 14.14
N LYS A 263 -25.06 -11.91 15.03
CA LYS A 263 -26.45 -12.43 15.02
C LYS A 263 -27.52 -11.33 15.11
N ASP A 264 -27.23 -10.25 15.85
CA ASP A 264 -28.15 -9.13 16.05
C ASP A 264 -27.93 -7.99 15.04
N ALA A 265 -27.22 -8.26 13.95
CA ALA A 265 -26.89 -7.26 12.95
C ALA A 265 -28.13 -6.75 12.22
N GLN A 266 -28.21 -5.43 12.08
CA GLN A 266 -29.18 -4.74 11.23
C GLN A 266 -28.56 -4.44 9.88
N ILE A 267 -29.33 -4.69 8.80
CA ILE A 267 -28.89 -4.42 7.43
C ILE A 267 -29.80 -3.35 6.84
N PHE A 268 -29.18 -2.27 6.37
CA PHE A 268 -29.82 -1.16 5.69
C PHE A 268 -29.41 -1.16 4.22
N SER A 269 -30.31 -0.84 3.31
CA SER A 269 -30.02 -0.71 1.88
C SER A 269 -30.27 0.72 1.43
N LEU A 270 -29.30 1.31 0.73
CA LEU A 270 -29.42 2.61 0.09
C LEU A 270 -29.63 2.42 -1.41
N ASN A 271 -30.83 2.65 -1.90
CA ASN A 271 -31.22 2.34 -3.28
C ASN A 271 -31.26 3.57 -4.20
N LYS A 272 -31.40 4.79 -3.65
CA LYS A 272 -31.51 6.02 -4.44
C LYS A 272 -30.16 6.49 -4.95
N ASN A 273 -29.95 6.43 -6.28
CA ASN A 273 -28.70 6.88 -6.91
C ASN A 273 -28.81 8.34 -7.35
N TYR A 274 -27.89 9.16 -6.88
CA TYR A 274 -27.79 10.61 -7.16
C TYR A 274 -26.66 10.98 -8.13
N ARG A 275 -25.83 10.02 -8.52
CA ARG A 275 -24.62 10.25 -9.33
C ARG A 275 -24.86 10.05 -10.81
N SER A 276 -25.41 8.91 -11.18
CA SER A 276 -25.41 8.40 -12.54
C SER A 276 -26.75 8.59 -13.21
N SER A 277 -26.75 8.81 -14.55
CA SER A 277 -27.95 8.81 -15.37
C SER A 277 -28.52 7.40 -15.53
N ARG A 278 -29.79 7.30 -16.00
CA ARG A 278 -30.47 6.02 -16.22
C ARG A 278 -29.68 5.11 -17.18
N SER A 279 -29.13 5.66 -18.26
CA SER A 279 -28.41 4.90 -19.28
C SER A 279 -27.12 4.24 -18.70
N ILE A 280 -26.39 4.96 -17.85
CA ILE A 280 -25.18 4.44 -17.19
C ILE A 280 -25.55 3.31 -16.23
N LEU A 281 -26.58 3.51 -15.40
CA LEU A 281 -27.04 2.47 -14.46
C LEU A 281 -27.63 1.25 -15.16
N ALA A 282 -28.33 1.43 -16.28
CA ALA A 282 -28.85 0.32 -17.07
C ALA A 282 -27.71 -0.58 -17.60
N LEU A 283 -26.62 0.05 -18.11
CA LEU A 283 -25.46 -0.70 -18.56
C LEU A 283 -24.74 -1.40 -17.39
N ALA A 284 -24.51 -0.70 -16.28
CA ALA A 284 -23.87 -1.26 -15.10
C ALA A 284 -24.67 -2.44 -14.52
N ASN A 285 -26.00 -2.29 -14.41
CA ASN A 285 -26.88 -3.37 -13.95
C ASN A 285 -26.83 -4.59 -14.90
N LYS A 286 -26.80 -4.37 -16.22
CA LYS A 286 -26.69 -5.46 -17.19
C LYS A 286 -25.37 -6.24 -17.04
N VAL A 287 -24.28 -5.55 -16.75
CA VAL A 287 -22.98 -6.19 -16.49
C VAL A 287 -23.01 -7.01 -15.21
N ILE A 288 -23.49 -6.42 -14.10
CA ILE A 288 -23.46 -7.07 -12.79
C ILE A 288 -24.41 -8.26 -12.66
N LEU A 289 -25.47 -8.33 -13.47
CA LEU A 289 -26.41 -9.46 -13.49
C LEU A 289 -25.76 -10.80 -13.91
N ASN A 290 -24.55 -10.78 -14.49
CA ASN A 290 -23.80 -12.00 -14.77
C ASN A 290 -23.17 -12.62 -13.53
N ASN A 291 -23.17 -11.93 -12.38
CA ASN A 291 -22.62 -12.41 -11.11
C ASN A 291 -23.75 -12.80 -10.15
N GLU A 292 -23.49 -13.81 -9.31
CA GLU A 292 -24.37 -14.10 -8.18
C GLU A 292 -24.37 -12.94 -7.19
N ARG A 293 -25.56 -12.55 -6.72
CA ARG A 293 -25.73 -11.42 -5.83
C ARG A 293 -26.27 -11.86 -4.47
N LEU A 294 -25.49 -11.68 -3.42
CA LEU A 294 -25.90 -11.99 -2.04
C LEU A 294 -26.96 -11.02 -1.50
N TYR A 295 -26.85 -9.74 -1.89
CA TYR A 295 -27.81 -8.70 -1.52
C TYR A 295 -28.44 -8.11 -2.78
N PRO A 296 -29.58 -8.68 -3.26
CA PRO A 296 -30.30 -8.12 -4.40
C PRO A 296 -30.74 -6.69 -4.07
N LYS A 297 -30.44 -5.77 -4.97
CA LYS A 297 -30.81 -4.36 -4.84
C LYS A 297 -31.24 -3.82 -6.19
N GLU A 298 -32.23 -2.97 -6.20
CA GLU A 298 -32.68 -2.23 -7.38
C GLU A 298 -32.36 -0.74 -7.16
N LEU A 299 -31.53 -0.17 -8.05
CA LEU A 299 -31.16 1.23 -7.95
C LEU A 299 -32.17 2.14 -8.58
N ILE A 300 -32.69 3.06 -7.79
CA ILE A 300 -33.65 4.08 -8.22
C ILE A 300 -32.85 5.32 -8.67
N VAL A 301 -32.96 5.65 -9.94
CA VAL A 301 -32.34 6.84 -10.52
C VAL A 301 -33.11 8.08 -10.10
N THR A 302 -32.43 9.04 -9.45
CA THR A 302 -33.02 10.30 -9.02
C THR A 302 -32.77 11.44 -10.01
N ARG A 303 -31.73 11.33 -10.86
CA ARG A 303 -31.40 12.33 -11.87
C ARG A 303 -32.45 12.34 -12.99
N LYS A 304 -32.83 13.56 -13.42
CA LYS A 304 -33.78 13.79 -14.50
C LYS A 304 -33.10 14.16 -15.82
N ASP A 305 -31.79 13.88 -15.95
CA ASP A 305 -31.02 14.22 -17.15
C ASP A 305 -31.53 13.50 -18.38
N GLU A 306 -31.32 14.11 -19.53
CA GLU A 306 -31.61 13.49 -20.82
C GLU A 306 -30.83 12.19 -21.00
N PHE A 307 -31.51 11.24 -21.66
CA PHE A 307 -30.92 9.92 -21.90
C PHE A 307 -29.83 10.00 -22.97
N LYS A 308 -28.58 9.80 -22.55
CA LYS A 308 -27.45 9.54 -23.45
C LYS A 308 -26.97 8.11 -23.25
N ALA A 309 -27.00 7.30 -24.30
CA ALA A 309 -26.50 5.95 -24.25
C ALA A 309 -24.95 5.96 -24.17
N PRO A 310 -24.34 5.10 -23.35
CA PRO A 310 -22.91 4.84 -23.44
C PRO A 310 -22.53 4.34 -24.83
N SER A 311 -21.40 4.82 -25.38
CA SER A 311 -20.89 4.41 -26.69
C SER A 311 -19.74 3.43 -26.52
N LEU A 312 -19.72 2.39 -27.35
CA LEU A 312 -18.60 1.46 -27.48
C LEU A 312 -17.87 1.75 -28.79
N LEU A 313 -16.59 2.07 -28.71
CA LEU A 313 -15.72 2.31 -29.86
C LEU A 313 -14.63 1.25 -29.88
N THR A 314 -14.37 0.68 -31.06
CA THR A 314 -13.31 -0.29 -31.30
C THR A 314 -12.31 0.28 -32.29
N PHE A 315 -11.05 -0.01 -32.09
CA PHE A 315 -9.94 0.45 -32.91
C PHE A 315 -9.05 -0.74 -33.26
N GLU A 316 -8.46 -0.73 -34.43
CA GLU A 316 -7.50 -1.75 -34.85
C GLU A 316 -6.13 -1.50 -34.22
N GLU A 317 -5.75 -0.21 -34.07
CA GLU A 317 -4.47 0.19 -33.50
C GLU A 317 -4.64 1.08 -32.26
N LEU A 318 -3.71 0.97 -31.31
CA LEU A 318 -3.68 1.79 -30.10
C LEU A 318 -3.47 3.26 -30.41
N PHE A 319 -2.70 3.57 -31.45
CA PHE A 319 -2.46 4.95 -31.90
C PHE A 319 -3.77 5.64 -32.28
N ASP A 320 -4.60 4.98 -33.10
CA ASP A 320 -5.91 5.51 -33.51
C ASP A 320 -6.83 5.73 -32.31
N GLN A 321 -6.81 4.80 -31.35
CA GLN A 321 -7.54 4.94 -30.09
C GLN A 321 -7.13 6.21 -29.35
N TYR A 322 -5.83 6.46 -29.19
CA TYR A 322 -5.32 7.62 -28.45
C TYR A 322 -5.67 8.95 -29.13
N GLN A 323 -5.48 9.02 -30.44
CA GLN A 323 -5.83 10.20 -31.24
C GLN A 323 -7.34 10.47 -31.22
N ASN A 324 -8.16 9.42 -31.27
CA ASN A 324 -9.63 9.57 -31.20
C ASN A 324 -10.08 10.07 -29.82
N ILE A 325 -9.48 9.59 -28.72
CA ILE A 325 -9.74 10.11 -27.36
C ILE A 325 -9.47 11.61 -27.31
N ALA A 326 -8.31 12.07 -27.78
CA ALA A 326 -7.95 13.47 -27.79
C ALA A 326 -8.93 14.30 -28.64
N LYS A 327 -9.31 13.82 -29.81
CA LYS A 327 -10.30 14.46 -30.67
C LYS A 327 -11.68 14.55 -30.02
N MET A 328 -12.15 13.48 -29.38
CA MET A 328 -13.42 13.46 -28.66
C MET A 328 -13.45 14.50 -27.54
N ILE A 329 -12.36 14.65 -26.80
CA ILE A 329 -12.24 15.65 -25.74
C ILE A 329 -12.35 17.06 -26.31
N LEU A 330 -11.61 17.38 -27.39
CA LEU A 330 -11.65 18.68 -28.07
C LEU A 330 -13.06 19.05 -28.58
N THR A 331 -13.76 18.05 -29.10
CA THR A 331 -15.09 18.27 -29.73
C THR A 331 -16.25 18.12 -28.74
N SER A 332 -15.99 17.74 -27.50
CA SER A 332 -17.04 17.46 -26.50
C SER A 332 -17.84 18.69 -26.06
N GLY A 333 -17.23 19.87 -26.12
CA GLY A 333 -17.79 21.11 -25.55
C GLY A 333 -17.89 21.10 -24.01
N VAL A 334 -17.32 20.08 -23.35
CA VAL A 334 -17.31 19.93 -21.89
C VAL A 334 -16.02 20.56 -21.34
N SER A 335 -16.10 21.22 -20.18
CA SER A 335 -14.91 21.72 -19.49
C SER A 335 -13.93 20.59 -19.19
N LEU A 336 -12.63 20.80 -19.41
CA LEU A 336 -11.61 19.76 -19.21
C LEU A 336 -11.59 19.20 -17.78
N GLU A 337 -11.98 20.00 -16.80
CA GLU A 337 -12.07 19.61 -15.39
C GLU A 337 -13.18 18.56 -15.11
N GLU A 338 -14.17 18.49 -16.01
CA GLU A 338 -15.31 17.55 -15.93
C GLU A 338 -15.06 16.28 -16.74
N ILE A 339 -13.89 16.14 -17.38
CA ILE A 339 -13.54 14.98 -18.21
C ILE A 339 -12.51 14.13 -17.50
N ALA A 340 -12.74 12.81 -17.46
CA ALA A 340 -11.79 11.84 -16.96
C ALA A 340 -11.58 10.71 -17.97
N VAL A 341 -10.33 10.35 -18.23
CA VAL A 341 -9.95 9.16 -19.00
C VAL A 341 -9.48 8.09 -18.01
N ILE A 342 -10.16 6.94 -18.02
CA ILE A 342 -9.85 5.81 -17.13
C ILE A 342 -9.18 4.71 -17.96
N PHE A 343 -8.07 4.18 -17.49
CA PHE A 343 -7.29 3.15 -18.15
C PHE A 343 -6.94 2.01 -17.20
N ARG A 344 -6.71 0.80 -17.74
CA ARG A 344 -6.40 -0.38 -16.94
C ARG A 344 -4.92 -0.44 -16.55
N ASN A 345 -4.02 -0.08 -17.45
CA ASN A 345 -2.58 -0.19 -17.27
C ASN A 345 -1.89 1.18 -17.43
N ASN A 346 -0.85 1.42 -16.64
CA ASN A 346 -0.08 2.67 -16.71
C ASN A 346 0.54 2.92 -18.10
N SER A 347 0.95 1.88 -18.82
CA SER A 347 1.47 1.99 -20.18
C SER A 347 0.47 2.58 -21.18
N SER A 348 -0.83 2.34 -21.00
CA SER A 348 -1.88 2.96 -21.83
C SER A 348 -1.97 4.48 -21.60
N ALA A 349 -1.64 4.95 -20.41
CA ALA A 349 -1.66 6.39 -20.11
C ALA A 349 -0.59 7.15 -20.90
N ASP A 350 0.56 6.54 -21.15
CA ASP A 350 1.68 7.21 -21.84
C ASP A 350 1.27 7.64 -23.26
N GLY A 351 0.63 6.74 -24.02
CA GLY A 351 0.12 7.06 -25.36
C GLY A 351 -1.02 8.09 -25.34
N ILE A 352 -1.90 8.02 -24.35
CA ILE A 352 -3.00 9.01 -24.18
C ILE A 352 -2.41 10.38 -23.86
N GLU A 353 -1.44 10.48 -22.94
CA GLU A 353 -0.80 11.75 -22.57
C GLU A 353 -0.09 12.39 -23.77
N VAL A 354 0.59 11.59 -24.60
CA VAL A 354 1.23 12.07 -25.83
C VAL A 354 0.18 12.68 -26.78
N ALA A 355 -0.90 11.94 -27.06
CA ALA A 355 -1.96 12.42 -27.95
C ALA A 355 -2.66 13.68 -27.43
N LEU A 356 -2.90 13.79 -26.12
CA LEU A 356 -3.44 15.00 -25.51
C LEU A 356 -2.51 16.18 -25.63
N ARG A 357 -1.20 15.98 -25.41
CA ARG A 357 -0.19 17.01 -25.52
C ARG A 357 -0.04 17.52 -26.95
N GLU A 358 -0.07 16.64 -27.96
CA GLU A 358 -0.04 16.98 -29.37
C GLU A 358 -1.21 17.90 -29.77
N GLN A 359 -2.36 17.70 -29.14
CA GLN A 359 -3.55 18.51 -29.34
C GLN A 359 -3.63 19.74 -28.41
N GLY A 360 -2.59 20.03 -27.63
CA GLY A 360 -2.56 21.17 -26.70
C GLY A 360 -3.52 21.01 -25.50
N ILE A 361 -3.96 19.80 -25.18
CA ILE A 361 -4.89 19.55 -24.06
C ILE A 361 -4.10 19.34 -22.78
N ALA A 362 -4.33 20.21 -21.78
CA ALA A 362 -3.75 20.07 -20.45
C ALA A 362 -4.37 18.87 -19.72
N SER A 363 -3.55 18.00 -19.17
CA SER A 363 -4.01 16.82 -18.44
C SER A 363 -3.20 16.60 -17.15
N VAL A 364 -3.82 15.94 -16.16
CA VAL A 364 -3.18 15.53 -14.91
C VAL A 364 -3.34 14.05 -14.73
N ARG A 365 -2.24 13.31 -14.74
CA ARG A 365 -2.24 11.87 -14.47
C ARG A 365 -2.25 11.60 -12.96
N LYS A 366 -3.21 10.81 -12.50
CA LYS A 366 -3.25 10.27 -11.13
C LYS A 366 -2.70 8.85 -11.14
N GLY A 367 -1.84 8.52 -10.16
CA GLY A 367 -1.23 7.18 -10.05
C GLY A 367 0.03 6.99 -10.88
N SER A 368 0.60 8.04 -11.49
CA SER A 368 1.98 8.02 -11.97
C SER A 368 2.92 7.91 -10.76
N GLY A 369 4.05 7.21 -10.93
CA GLY A 369 5.10 7.17 -9.92
C GLY A 369 5.45 8.59 -9.46
N SER A 370 5.63 8.76 -8.15
CA SER A 370 6.06 10.04 -7.61
C SER A 370 7.43 10.42 -8.20
N PHE A 371 7.68 11.72 -8.39
CA PHE A 371 9.03 12.22 -8.69
C PHE A 371 10.09 11.59 -7.77
N PHE A 372 9.73 11.37 -6.50
CA PHE A 372 10.59 10.72 -5.51
C PHE A 372 10.81 9.22 -5.74
N GLU A 373 10.10 8.61 -6.68
CA GLU A 373 10.29 7.20 -7.06
C GLU A 373 11.23 7.02 -8.25
N SER A 374 11.62 8.12 -8.92
CA SER A 374 12.65 8.05 -9.96
C SER A 374 13.98 7.56 -9.37
N LEU A 375 14.74 6.83 -10.18
CA LEU A 375 15.99 6.19 -9.72
C LEU A 375 16.98 7.23 -9.17
N GLU A 376 17.12 8.35 -9.84
CA GLU A 376 18.05 9.43 -9.51
C GLU A 376 17.69 10.08 -8.15
N VAL A 377 16.39 10.33 -7.94
CA VAL A 377 15.91 10.94 -6.69
C VAL A 377 16.01 9.93 -5.54
N LYS A 378 15.77 8.65 -5.80
CA LYS A 378 16.00 7.58 -4.80
C LYS A 378 17.46 7.48 -4.39
N ALA A 379 18.39 7.55 -5.34
CA ALA A 379 19.83 7.53 -5.05
C ALA A 379 20.23 8.73 -4.18
N PHE A 380 19.78 9.93 -4.54
CA PHE A 380 20.05 11.13 -3.76
C PHE A 380 19.43 11.06 -2.37
N SER A 381 18.18 10.61 -2.27
CA SER A 381 17.50 10.44 -0.99
C SER A 381 18.16 9.38 -0.11
N ALA A 382 18.67 8.28 -0.71
CA ALA A 382 19.42 7.25 -0.01
C ALA A 382 20.73 7.80 0.59
N MET A 383 21.41 8.67 -0.15
CA MET A 383 22.62 9.33 0.36
C MET A 383 22.32 10.23 1.56
N LEU A 384 21.26 11.04 1.49
CA LEU A 384 20.82 11.84 2.64
C LEU A 384 20.39 10.98 3.83
N ALA A 385 19.72 9.86 3.56
CA ALA A 385 19.32 8.94 4.61
C ALA A 385 20.52 8.31 5.34
N LEU A 386 21.60 7.99 4.62
CA LEU A 386 22.84 7.47 5.21
C LEU A 386 23.57 8.51 6.06
N VAL A 387 23.46 9.80 5.73
CA VAL A 387 24.00 10.88 6.58
C VAL A 387 23.25 10.95 7.91
N VAL A 388 21.92 10.79 7.88
CA VAL A 388 21.08 10.82 9.08
C VAL A 388 21.18 9.52 9.89
N ASN A 389 21.18 8.39 9.20
CA ASN A 389 21.29 7.06 9.79
C ASN A 389 22.30 6.20 9.03
N PRO A 390 23.59 6.22 9.42
CA PRO A 390 24.63 5.42 8.76
C PRO A 390 24.41 3.90 8.82
N LYS A 391 23.47 3.43 9.63
CA LYS A 391 23.11 2.01 9.75
C LYS A 391 21.93 1.61 8.86
N ASP A 392 21.41 2.51 8.02
CA ASP A 392 20.34 2.17 7.09
C ASP A 392 20.87 1.36 5.89
N ILE A 393 20.81 0.03 6.04
CA ILE A 393 21.27 -0.92 5.00
C ILE A 393 20.51 -0.74 3.68
N MET A 394 19.24 -0.35 3.72
CA MET A 394 18.46 -0.19 2.48
C MET A 394 18.92 1.03 1.71
N ALA A 395 19.17 2.14 2.39
CA ALA A 395 19.77 3.32 1.79
C ALA A 395 21.15 3.00 1.20
N PHE A 396 21.98 2.20 1.90
CA PHE A 396 23.27 1.77 1.39
C PHE A 396 23.14 0.90 0.13
N ILE A 397 22.27 -0.12 0.15
CA ILE A 397 22.04 -0.98 -1.01
C ILE A 397 21.55 -0.14 -2.20
N HIS A 398 20.60 0.76 -1.99
CA HIS A 398 20.11 1.64 -3.05
C HIS A 398 21.18 2.56 -3.62
N LEU A 399 22.11 3.00 -2.82
CA LEU A 399 23.21 3.84 -3.30
C LEU A 399 24.20 3.03 -4.13
N VAL A 400 24.68 1.89 -3.63
CA VAL A 400 25.77 1.15 -4.26
C VAL A 400 25.32 0.27 -5.44
N GLN A 401 24.05 -0.08 -5.54
CA GLN A 401 23.53 -0.87 -6.68
C GLN A 401 23.66 -0.15 -8.04
N TYR A 402 23.94 1.16 -8.06
CA TYR A 402 24.26 1.90 -9.29
C TYR A 402 25.67 1.57 -9.81
N THR A 403 26.50 0.95 -9.00
CA THR A 403 27.82 0.50 -9.40
C THR A 403 27.68 -0.78 -10.24
N LYS A 404 28.31 -0.81 -11.41
CA LYS A 404 28.25 -1.97 -12.31
C LYS A 404 28.77 -3.23 -11.60
N GLY A 405 27.95 -4.29 -11.61
CA GLY A 405 28.31 -5.57 -10.97
C GLY A 405 27.95 -5.68 -9.50
N VAL A 406 27.44 -4.62 -8.87
CA VAL A 406 26.99 -4.65 -7.46
C VAL A 406 25.50 -4.87 -7.40
N GLY A 407 25.07 -6.11 -7.11
CA GLY A 407 23.69 -6.44 -6.78
C GLY A 407 23.39 -6.31 -5.29
N GLY A 408 22.13 -6.51 -4.89
CA GLY A 408 21.69 -6.36 -3.49
C GLY A 408 22.44 -7.25 -2.50
N VAL A 409 22.82 -8.46 -2.90
CA VAL A 409 23.58 -9.41 -2.04
C VAL A 409 24.98 -8.87 -1.77
N LEU A 410 25.71 -8.51 -2.82
CA LEU A 410 27.05 -7.97 -2.68
C LEU A 410 27.03 -6.65 -1.91
N ALA A 411 26.06 -5.79 -2.18
CA ALA A 411 25.88 -4.54 -1.42
C ALA A 411 25.69 -4.80 0.07
N LYS A 412 24.90 -5.81 0.45
CA LYS A 412 24.74 -6.21 1.86
C LYS A 412 26.03 -6.75 2.45
N GLU A 413 26.76 -7.59 1.72
CA GLU A 413 28.05 -8.13 2.18
C GLU A 413 29.08 -7.01 2.40
N ILE A 414 29.13 -6.02 1.48
CA ILE A 414 29.97 -4.82 1.63
C ILE A 414 29.56 -4.03 2.88
N PHE A 415 28.25 -3.83 3.09
CA PHE A 415 27.78 -3.12 4.28
C PHE A 415 28.18 -3.81 5.58
N ASP A 416 27.96 -5.12 5.68
CA ASP A 416 28.30 -5.91 6.86
C ASP A 416 29.83 -5.94 7.08
N ALA A 417 30.63 -6.00 6.02
CA ALA A 417 32.09 -5.91 6.09
C ALA A 417 32.55 -4.55 6.60
N LEU A 418 32.00 -3.46 6.06
CA LEU A 418 32.34 -2.10 6.50
C LEU A 418 31.99 -1.87 7.98
N LEU A 419 30.84 -2.38 8.45
CA LEU A 419 30.47 -2.30 9.87
C LEU A 419 31.47 -3.07 10.75
N LYS A 420 31.98 -4.23 10.31
CA LYS A 420 33.00 -4.97 11.05
C LYS A 420 34.33 -4.22 11.10
N LEU A 421 34.80 -3.73 9.95
CA LEU A 421 36.05 -2.96 9.82
C LEU A 421 36.00 -1.65 10.62
N GLY A 422 34.82 -1.07 10.78
CA GLY A 422 34.62 0.19 11.52
C GLY A 422 34.12 0.01 12.95
N HIS A 423 34.19 -1.22 13.51
CA HIS A 423 33.70 -1.52 14.87
C HIS A 423 32.25 -1.02 15.11
N GLY A 424 31.37 -1.23 14.15
CA GLY A 424 29.97 -0.83 14.19
C GLY A 424 29.67 0.56 13.60
N SER A 425 30.68 1.27 13.09
CA SER A 425 30.51 2.53 12.36
C SER A 425 30.76 2.33 10.87
N LEU A 426 29.76 2.57 10.03
CA LEU A 426 29.91 2.50 8.58
C LEU A 426 30.92 3.53 8.06
N ILE A 427 30.86 4.75 8.56
CA ILE A 427 31.75 5.86 8.17
C ILE A 427 33.19 5.51 8.51
N ARG A 428 33.44 5.02 9.73
CA ARG A 428 34.76 4.61 10.14
C ARG A 428 35.28 3.42 9.34
N GLY A 429 34.43 2.43 9.07
CA GLY A 429 34.81 1.29 8.23
C GLY A 429 35.15 1.68 6.80
N PHE A 430 34.58 2.78 6.30
CA PHE A 430 34.87 3.30 4.97
C PHE A 430 36.15 4.18 4.93
N LEU A 431 36.33 5.08 5.92
CA LEU A 431 37.42 6.07 5.93
C LEU A 431 38.69 5.53 6.58
N GLU A 432 38.55 4.76 7.67
CA GLU A 432 39.64 4.28 8.51
C GLU A 432 39.42 2.80 8.89
N PRO A 433 39.42 1.87 7.90
CA PRO A 433 39.17 0.47 8.17
C PRO A 433 40.23 -0.16 9.05
N ASP A 434 39.83 -0.92 10.07
CA ASP A 434 40.73 -1.70 10.89
C ASP A 434 41.23 -2.93 10.13
N LYS A 435 42.48 -2.86 9.66
CA LYS A 435 43.13 -3.92 8.88
C LYS A 435 43.44 -5.19 9.69
N SER A 436 43.30 -5.16 11.02
CA SER A 436 43.48 -6.34 11.87
C SER A 436 42.24 -7.25 11.90
N VAL A 437 41.09 -6.75 11.45
CA VAL A 437 39.83 -7.51 11.41
C VAL A 437 39.85 -8.50 10.26
N ASN A 438 39.77 -9.79 10.59
CA ASN A 438 39.71 -10.84 9.57
C ASN A 438 38.29 -10.99 9.05
N LEU A 439 38.08 -10.72 7.76
CA LEU A 439 36.78 -10.88 7.05
C LEU A 439 36.53 -12.29 6.54
N GLN A 440 37.52 -13.22 6.63
CA GLN A 440 37.50 -14.54 5.98
C GLN A 440 36.56 -15.58 6.63
N ASN A 441 35.75 -15.23 7.60
CA ASN A 441 34.81 -16.17 8.25
C ASN A 441 33.48 -16.36 7.55
N HIS A 442 33.34 -16.02 6.27
CA HIS A 442 32.19 -16.45 5.48
C HIS A 442 32.53 -17.71 4.68
N GLN A 443 31.79 -18.79 4.94
CA GLN A 443 31.88 -20.06 4.21
C GLN A 443 32.05 -19.79 2.71
N LYS A 444 33.12 -20.37 2.15
CA LYS A 444 33.39 -20.40 0.71
C LYS A 444 32.17 -20.94 -0.03
N ARG A 445 31.27 -20.10 -0.44
CA ARG A 445 30.35 -20.40 -1.55
C ARG A 445 31.13 -20.05 -2.82
N ASN A 446 31.05 -20.91 -3.84
CA ASN A 446 31.74 -20.79 -5.11
C ASN A 446 31.35 -19.48 -5.87
N TYR A 447 31.84 -18.35 -5.38
CA TYR A 447 31.83 -17.08 -6.09
C TYR A 447 33.25 -16.79 -6.55
N GLN A 448 33.37 -16.28 -7.75
CA GLN A 448 34.67 -15.98 -8.38
C GLN A 448 35.56 -15.21 -7.41
N LEU A 449 36.68 -15.83 -7.06
CA LEU A 449 37.69 -15.35 -6.10
C LEU A 449 38.20 -13.91 -6.36
N GLY A 450 37.96 -13.36 -7.54
CA GLY A 450 38.38 -12.00 -7.89
C GLY A 450 37.71 -10.86 -7.15
N LEU A 451 36.46 -11.05 -6.65
CA LEU A 451 35.72 -9.96 -6.04
C LEU A 451 36.11 -9.67 -4.57
N PHE A 452 36.63 -10.66 -3.87
CA PHE A 452 37.12 -10.48 -2.46
C PHE A 452 38.56 -10.02 -2.38
N ALA A 453 39.40 -10.36 -3.36
CA ALA A 453 40.71 -9.77 -3.52
C ALA A 453 40.61 -8.25 -3.77
N ASP A 454 39.60 -7.83 -4.55
CA ASP A 454 39.29 -6.41 -4.79
C ASP A 454 38.76 -5.69 -3.55
N LEU A 455 38.11 -6.36 -2.57
CA LEU A 455 37.71 -5.76 -1.28
C LEU A 455 38.90 -5.59 -0.33
N GLU A 456 39.88 -6.49 -0.31
CA GLU A 456 41.15 -6.30 0.37
C GLU A 456 41.98 -5.20 -0.31
N GLU A 457 41.94 -5.10 -1.63
CA GLU A 457 42.51 -3.98 -2.40
C GLU A 457 41.73 -2.67 -2.18
N LEU A 458 40.42 -2.70 -2.06
CA LEU A 458 39.58 -1.54 -1.70
C LEU A 458 39.83 -1.09 -0.25
N ALA A 459 40.10 -2.03 0.66
CA ALA A 459 40.51 -1.72 2.04
C ALA A 459 42.00 -1.31 2.11
N SER A 460 42.83 -1.70 1.16
CA SER A 460 44.28 -1.47 1.17
C SER A 460 44.78 -0.45 0.15
N ALA A 461 44.09 -0.28 -0.96
CA ALA A 461 44.48 0.60 -2.04
C ALA A 461 43.37 1.57 -2.42
N ASN A 462 43.57 2.80 -2.09
CA ASN A 462 43.02 3.98 -2.73
C ASN A 462 41.48 4.11 -2.88
N ARG A 463 40.96 5.10 -2.18
CA ARG A 463 39.80 5.95 -2.40
C ARG A 463 39.30 6.08 -3.85
N PHE A 464 40.02 5.63 -4.84
CA PHE A 464 39.90 6.09 -6.21
C PHE A 464 39.21 5.14 -7.21
N LYS A 465 39.09 3.84 -6.95
CA LYS A 465 38.43 2.95 -7.91
C LYS A 465 36.88 3.09 -7.85
N PHE A 466 36.37 3.24 -6.63
CA PHE A 466 34.97 3.56 -6.37
C PHE A 466 34.63 4.95 -6.94
N GLU A 467 35.49 5.95 -6.73
CA GLU A 467 35.34 7.30 -7.29
C GLU A 467 35.42 7.31 -8.82
N SER A 468 36.24 6.50 -9.47
CA SER A 468 36.33 6.51 -10.94
C SER A 468 35.15 5.86 -11.63
N GLU A 469 34.55 4.81 -11.08
CA GLU A 469 33.37 4.16 -11.66
C GLU A 469 32.08 4.95 -11.39
N PHE A 470 31.95 5.58 -10.22
CA PHE A 470 30.87 6.52 -9.92
C PHE A 470 31.00 7.82 -10.73
N ASN A 471 32.19 8.33 -10.94
CA ASN A 471 32.43 9.53 -11.76
C ASN A 471 32.19 9.28 -13.26
N ALA A 472 32.15 8.03 -13.73
CA ALA A 472 31.78 7.67 -15.08
C ALA A 472 30.25 7.78 -15.33
N HIS A 473 29.42 7.88 -14.28
CA HIS A 473 27.99 8.05 -14.46
C HIS A 473 27.65 9.54 -14.67
N PRO A 474 27.00 9.95 -15.81
CA PRO A 474 26.86 11.36 -16.19
C PRO A 474 26.04 12.22 -15.21
N ILE A 475 25.32 11.61 -14.27
CA ILE A 475 24.39 12.30 -13.35
C ILE A 475 25.01 12.58 -11.98
N LEU A 476 26.03 11.80 -11.55
CA LEU A 476 26.64 11.90 -10.23
C LEU A 476 28.13 12.32 -10.35
N LYS A 477 28.40 13.62 -10.39
CA LYS A 477 29.74 14.13 -10.11
C LYS A 477 29.97 14.12 -8.59
N LEU A 478 30.26 12.94 -8.05
CA LEU A 478 30.42 12.67 -6.62
C LEU A 478 31.53 13.49 -5.94
N SER A 479 32.53 13.98 -6.68
CA SER A 479 33.56 14.87 -6.14
C SER A 479 33.00 16.11 -5.42
N LYS A 480 31.92 16.71 -5.98
CA LYS A 480 31.26 17.85 -5.33
C LYS A 480 30.41 17.48 -4.10
N ILE A 481 30.00 16.24 -3.98
CA ILE A 481 29.17 15.74 -2.87
C ILE A 481 30.07 15.30 -1.71
N ASN A 482 31.24 14.72 -1.98
CA ASN A 482 32.26 14.45 -0.96
C ASN A 482 32.74 15.76 -0.29
N ASP A 483 32.91 16.85 -1.05
CA ASP A 483 33.28 18.16 -0.50
C ASP A 483 32.15 18.75 0.37
N LEU A 484 30.89 18.48 0.07
CA LEU A 484 29.74 18.88 0.87
C LEU A 484 29.59 18.06 2.15
N CYS A 485 29.83 16.73 2.08
CA CYS A 485 29.81 15.87 3.26
C CYS A 485 31.00 16.13 4.20
N ALA A 486 32.18 16.38 3.66
CA ALA A 486 33.35 16.74 4.47
C ALA A 486 33.20 18.08 5.20
N LYS A 487 32.54 19.07 4.58
CA LYS A 487 32.26 20.38 5.18
C LYS A 487 31.15 20.39 6.23
N ASN A 488 30.29 19.39 6.27
CA ASN A 488 29.21 19.29 7.27
C ASN A 488 29.51 18.29 8.40
N LEU A 489 30.72 17.70 8.43
CA LEU A 489 31.17 16.79 9.48
C LEU A 489 32.25 17.44 10.40
N GLU A 490 32.64 18.70 10.13
CA GLU A 490 33.31 19.63 11.06
C GLU A 490 32.26 20.54 11.74
#